data_34b3224b0c6e04d41eb7034e8fbba9c9
#
_entry.id   34b3224b0c6e04d41eb7034e8fbba9c9
#
_cell.length_a   1.000
_cell.length_b   1.000
_cell.length_c   1.000
_cell.angle_alpha   90.00
_cell.angle_beta   90.00
_cell.angle_gamma   90.00
#
_symmetry.space_group_name_H-M   'P 1'
#
loop_
_entity.id
_entity.type
_entity.pdbx_description
1 polymer ?
#
loop_
_entity_poly.entity_id
_entity_poly.type
_entity_poly.pdbx_seq_one_letter_code
_entity_poly.pdbx_strand_id
1 'polypeptide(L)'
;MPTYHKRNKVGILDLSIPVVNKKQKKTNKEIHNKNDNANMAESKNKSTKGKSISFLLGAGFSAPKGYPIGNQLNEKLLTCTGDNFAFSPSGTLVVNNDGTKPDLGYKNQYDIYFDFCTDLIRYYNDNIKSFDYEEFYDYLKNDAHKDPALVAFFKAKKYNGGKAKLNDYLFQIDNIFNQLISFYLEDKDGKNRHNDEAFHMKPYFDGYTGFLNCIETFLKEFIVDVHTLNHDLFFERLDRTEWINGELCDGFEELGSPYYGTLLYDNRSYKCRLERYTGNYDTKLRLYKLHGSIDYYLYSRTEGTTFIPETYIKRKWGIGSSDFYKEIKDKDGNLVYENCWINYHSDFLTGTTSKIIRYREPLLYQKLFKLFEDNLEQADMLIIIGYGCKDLEVNKIIMEKFGKDKPCFIVDPYAGDTVKDFIKEMGDNTKLISKSLDSLQIADFIKL
;
A
#
# COMPACT_ATOMS: atom_id res chain seq x y z
N MET A 1 36.72 12.75 18.53
CA MET A 1 35.92 13.97 18.21
C MET A 1 36.15 14.23 16.73
N PRO A 2 35.16 14.02 15.85
CA PRO A 2 35.25 14.49 14.48
C PRO A 2 34.47 15.80 14.33
N THR A 3 35.12 16.73 13.70
CA THR A 3 34.69 18.10 13.42
C THR A 3 33.52 18.16 12.44
N TYR A 4 32.45 18.85 12.81
CA TYR A 4 31.34 19.19 11.95
C TYR A 4 31.77 20.13 10.82
N HIS A 5 31.63 19.70 9.57
CA HIS A 5 31.72 20.60 8.42
C HIS A 5 30.43 21.43 8.31
N LYS A 6 30.60 22.76 8.35
CA LYS A 6 29.54 23.73 8.08
C LYS A 6 28.98 23.54 6.68
N ARG A 7 27.66 23.26 6.59
CA ARG A 7 26.91 23.30 5.32
C ARG A 7 26.80 24.74 4.83
N ASN A 8 27.29 24.98 3.62
CA ASN A 8 27.10 26.25 2.91
C ASN A 8 25.61 26.42 2.56
N LYS A 9 25.08 27.60 2.87
CA LYS A 9 23.74 28.02 2.45
C LYS A 9 23.72 28.18 0.93
N VAL A 10 22.94 27.34 0.24
CA VAL A 10 22.63 27.50 -1.18
C VAL A 10 21.34 28.31 -1.27
N GLY A 11 21.38 29.42 -2.03
CA GLY A 11 20.27 30.32 -2.20
C GLY A 11 19.09 29.67 -2.94
N ILE A 12 17.91 29.93 -2.44
CA ILE A 12 16.62 29.54 -3.00
C ILE A 12 16.29 30.49 -4.16
N LEU A 13 16.14 29.95 -5.37
CA LEU A 13 15.55 30.65 -6.50
C LEU A 13 14.02 30.55 -6.40
N ASP A 14 13.38 31.68 -6.12
CA ASP A 14 11.93 31.85 -6.06
C ASP A 14 11.37 31.98 -7.47
N LEU A 15 10.69 30.97 -7.97
CA LEU A 15 9.94 31.04 -9.23
C LEU A 15 8.48 31.40 -8.93
N SER A 16 8.22 32.70 -8.71
CA SER A 16 6.87 33.25 -8.61
C SER A 16 6.20 33.35 -9.98
N ILE A 17 5.15 32.59 -10.20
CA ILE A 17 4.23 32.74 -11.32
C ILE A 17 3.27 33.90 -11.02
N PRO A 18 3.02 34.87 -11.93
CA PRO A 18 2.17 35.99 -11.66
C PRO A 18 0.70 35.63 -11.54
N VAL A 19 0.09 35.94 -10.40
CA VAL A 19 -1.35 35.81 -10.15
C VAL A 19 -2.09 37.00 -10.80
N VAL A 20 -2.99 36.68 -11.72
CA VAL A 20 -3.90 37.68 -12.32
C VAL A 20 -5.00 38.04 -11.31
N ASN A 21 -4.93 39.26 -10.78
CA ASN A 21 -5.93 39.85 -9.89
C ASN A 21 -7.23 40.16 -10.63
N LYS A 22 -8.33 39.45 -10.32
CA LYS A 22 -9.69 39.97 -10.57
C LYS A 22 -10.27 40.60 -9.30
N LYS A 23 -10.45 41.91 -9.36
CA LYS A 23 -11.14 42.70 -8.33
C LYS A 23 -12.57 42.25 -8.16
N GLN A 24 -12.97 41.88 -6.96
CA GLN A 24 -14.38 41.81 -6.58
C GLN A 24 -14.69 42.83 -5.49
N LYS A 25 -15.80 43.56 -5.71
CA LYS A 25 -16.32 44.63 -4.88
C LYS A 25 -16.83 44.09 -3.53
N LYS A 26 -16.46 44.82 -2.46
CA LYS A 26 -17.03 44.69 -1.12
C LYS A 26 -18.46 45.23 -1.08
N THR A 27 -19.37 44.49 -0.46
CA THR A 27 -20.54 45.07 0.20
C THR A 27 -20.61 44.54 1.62
N ASN A 28 -20.53 45.46 2.57
CA ASN A 28 -20.72 45.19 4.00
C ASN A 28 -22.22 44.90 4.28
N LYS A 29 -22.50 43.94 5.12
CA LYS A 29 -23.69 43.92 5.98
C LYS A 29 -23.40 43.26 7.32
N GLU A 30 -23.93 43.91 8.33
CA GLU A 30 -23.65 43.77 9.74
C GLU A 30 -24.01 42.47 10.40
N ILE A 31 -23.25 42.17 11.46
CA ILE A 31 -23.35 41.05 12.36
C ILE A 31 -24.48 41.29 13.37
N HIS A 32 -25.37 40.34 13.56
CA HIS A 32 -26.14 40.20 14.79
C HIS A 32 -25.98 38.78 15.34
N ASN A 33 -25.38 38.74 16.52
CA ASN A 33 -25.34 37.51 17.39
C ASN A 33 -26.73 37.16 17.83
N LYS A 34 -27.09 35.88 17.72
CA LYS A 34 -27.97 35.19 18.66
C LYS A 34 -27.58 33.71 18.73
N ASN A 35 -27.24 33.28 19.95
CA ASN A 35 -27.22 31.88 20.36
C ASN A 35 -28.61 31.29 20.17
N ASP A 36 -28.69 30.13 19.55
CA ASP A 36 -29.74 29.17 19.82
C ASP A 36 -29.26 27.74 19.56
N ASN A 37 -29.55 26.94 20.53
CA ASN A 37 -29.23 25.52 20.67
C ASN A 37 -29.81 24.63 19.56
N ALA A 38 -29.02 23.66 19.21
CA ALA A 38 -29.29 22.28 18.89
C ALA A 38 -30.72 21.91 18.42
N ASN A 39 -30.78 21.51 17.19
CA ASN A 39 -31.52 20.32 16.76
C ASN A 39 -30.92 19.87 15.43
N MET A 40 -30.10 18.82 15.48
CA MET A 40 -29.72 18.06 14.31
C MET A 40 -30.97 17.38 13.78
N ALA A 41 -31.67 18.04 12.89
CA ALA A 41 -32.65 17.39 12.03
C ALA A 41 -31.87 16.48 11.08
N GLU A 42 -32.01 15.17 11.23
CA GLU A 42 -31.70 14.18 10.20
C GLU A 42 -32.46 14.56 8.93
N SER A 43 -31.82 15.32 8.05
CA SER A 43 -32.30 15.41 6.68
C SER A 43 -32.05 14.05 6.03
N LYS A 44 -33.10 13.25 5.97
CA LYS A 44 -33.16 12.09 5.06
C LYS A 44 -33.11 12.61 3.62
N ASN A 45 -31.92 12.94 3.15
CA ASN A 45 -31.66 13.00 1.74
C ASN A 45 -31.76 11.56 1.22
N LYS A 46 -32.93 11.21 0.67
CA LYS A 46 -33.03 10.14 -0.31
C LYS A 46 -32.25 10.58 -1.55
N SER A 47 -30.91 10.45 -1.51
CA SER A 47 -30.12 10.45 -2.73
C SER A 47 -30.63 9.29 -3.56
N THR A 48 -31.02 9.54 -4.80
CA THR A 48 -31.20 8.50 -5.80
C THR A 48 -29.91 7.67 -5.83
N LYS A 49 -29.99 6.45 -5.29
CA LYS A 49 -28.86 5.55 -5.14
C LYS A 49 -28.30 5.27 -6.54
N GLY A 50 -27.14 5.81 -6.86
CA GLY A 50 -26.46 5.50 -8.12
C GLY A 50 -26.16 4.00 -8.17
N LYS A 51 -26.23 3.41 -9.35
CA LYS A 51 -25.82 2.02 -9.56
C LYS A 51 -24.33 1.88 -9.24
N SER A 52 -23.93 0.80 -8.57
CA SER A 52 -22.54 0.55 -8.24
C SER A 52 -22.12 -0.89 -8.49
N ILE A 53 -20.85 -1.06 -8.82
CA ILE A 53 -20.21 -2.37 -8.99
C ILE A 53 -19.01 -2.43 -8.06
N SER A 54 -18.93 -3.50 -7.26
CA SER A 54 -17.75 -3.80 -6.45
C SER A 54 -16.85 -4.79 -7.18
N PHE A 55 -15.55 -4.48 -7.21
CA PHE A 55 -14.50 -5.41 -7.60
C PHE A 55 -13.72 -5.85 -6.36
N LEU A 56 -13.24 -7.10 -6.37
CA LEU A 56 -12.20 -7.58 -5.46
C LEU A 56 -11.06 -8.16 -6.28
N LEU A 57 -9.87 -7.59 -6.14
CA LEU A 57 -8.67 -8.03 -6.85
C LEU A 57 -7.71 -8.74 -5.89
N GLY A 58 -7.25 -9.91 -6.30
CA GLY A 58 -6.15 -10.62 -5.65
C GLY A 58 -4.89 -10.67 -6.52
N ALA A 59 -3.85 -11.36 -6.05
CA ALA A 59 -2.53 -11.41 -6.69
C ALA A 59 -2.56 -11.92 -8.15
N GLY A 60 -3.54 -12.76 -8.51
CA GLY A 60 -3.74 -13.21 -9.90
C GLY A 60 -4.09 -12.07 -10.88
N PHE A 61 -4.56 -10.92 -10.39
CA PHE A 61 -4.78 -9.75 -11.25
C PHE A 61 -3.45 -9.16 -11.78
N SER A 62 -2.42 -9.06 -10.95
CA SER A 62 -1.11 -8.49 -11.33
C SER A 62 -0.14 -9.54 -11.89
N ALA A 63 -0.41 -10.83 -11.69
CA ALA A 63 0.46 -11.93 -12.09
C ALA A 63 0.83 -11.96 -13.59
N PRO A 64 -0.07 -11.66 -14.55
CA PRO A 64 0.30 -11.62 -15.98
C PRO A 64 1.40 -10.59 -16.32
N LYS A 65 1.63 -9.62 -15.44
CA LYS A 65 2.73 -8.64 -15.57
C LYS A 65 3.99 -9.03 -14.79
N GLY A 66 4.05 -10.27 -14.30
CA GLY A 66 5.21 -10.82 -13.61
C GLY A 66 5.29 -10.44 -12.13
N TYR A 67 4.27 -9.80 -11.56
CA TYR A 67 4.20 -9.65 -10.10
C TYR A 67 4.03 -11.02 -9.44
N PRO A 68 4.77 -11.32 -8.37
CA PRO A 68 4.71 -12.64 -7.77
C PRO A 68 3.36 -12.90 -7.09
N ILE A 69 2.78 -14.05 -7.34
CA ILE A 69 1.72 -14.60 -6.47
C ILE A 69 2.34 -15.19 -5.20
N GLY A 70 1.51 -15.50 -4.20
CA GLY A 70 1.99 -15.94 -2.88
C GLY A 70 3.09 -17.00 -2.92
N ASN A 71 2.91 -18.10 -3.66
CA ASN A 71 3.92 -19.15 -3.77
C ASN A 71 5.24 -18.67 -4.39
N GLN A 72 5.17 -17.80 -5.40
CA GLN A 72 6.37 -17.21 -6.04
C GLN A 72 7.08 -16.23 -5.09
N LEU A 73 6.32 -15.48 -4.28
CA LEU A 73 6.90 -14.63 -3.26
C LEU A 73 7.58 -15.46 -2.16
N ASN A 74 6.96 -16.57 -1.75
CA ASN A 74 7.56 -17.53 -0.81
C ASN A 74 8.90 -18.05 -1.32
N GLU A 75 8.98 -18.46 -2.59
CA GLU A 75 10.21 -18.95 -3.21
C GLU A 75 11.28 -17.85 -3.24
N LYS A 76 10.93 -16.63 -3.64
CA LYS A 76 11.86 -15.49 -3.67
C LYS A 76 12.43 -15.16 -2.28
N LEU A 77 11.60 -15.17 -1.25
CA LEU A 77 12.04 -14.91 0.12
C LEU A 77 12.88 -16.06 0.68
N LEU A 78 12.53 -17.31 0.41
CA LEU A 78 13.27 -18.50 0.87
C LEU A 78 14.66 -18.59 0.24
N THR A 79 14.79 -18.17 -1.02
CA THR A 79 16.04 -18.19 -1.78
C THR A 79 16.80 -16.86 -1.76
N CYS A 80 16.31 -15.89 -1.02
CA CYS A 80 16.86 -14.54 -0.98
C CYS A 80 18.33 -14.54 -0.56
N THR A 81 19.15 -13.80 -1.31
CA THR A 81 20.54 -13.49 -0.99
C THR A 81 20.78 -11.98 -1.10
N GLY A 82 21.85 -11.49 -0.47
CA GLY A 82 22.21 -10.07 -0.52
C GLY A 82 22.94 -9.63 -1.81
N ASP A 83 22.74 -10.34 -2.94
CA ASP A 83 23.49 -10.05 -4.16
C ASP A 83 22.91 -8.87 -4.95
N ASN A 84 21.63 -8.57 -4.77
CA ASN A 84 20.93 -7.54 -5.57
C ASN A 84 20.71 -6.23 -4.82
N PHE A 85 20.96 -6.17 -3.51
CA PHE A 85 20.70 -4.99 -2.70
C PHE A 85 21.66 -4.89 -1.50
N ALA A 86 21.71 -3.71 -0.89
CA ALA A 86 22.38 -3.44 0.37
C ALA A 86 21.45 -2.69 1.32
N PHE A 87 21.88 -2.50 2.55
CA PHE A 87 21.17 -1.64 3.49
C PHE A 87 21.99 -0.39 3.78
N SER A 88 21.36 0.77 3.81
CA SER A 88 21.97 2.02 4.29
C SER A 88 22.25 1.94 5.80
N PRO A 89 23.09 2.82 6.34
CA PRO A 89 23.32 2.90 7.80
C PRO A 89 22.05 3.21 8.60
N SER A 90 21.04 3.78 7.97
CA SER A 90 19.72 4.02 8.58
C SER A 90 18.80 2.82 8.53
N GLY A 91 19.17 1.72 7.87
CA GLY A 91 18.36 0.50 7.75
C GLY A 91 17.41 0.47 6.57
N THR A 92 17.55 1.39 5.62
CA THR A 92 16.76 1.40 4.39
C THR A 92 17.43 0.50 3.34
N LEU A 93 16.65 -0.38 2.70
CA LEU A 93 17.09 -1.17 1.57
C LEU A 93 17.38 -0.25 0.38
N VAL A 94 18.54 -0.43 -0.23
CA VAL A 94 19.00 0.37 -1.38
C VAL A 94 19.47 -0.53 -2.52
N VAL A 95 19.15 -0.09 -3.73
CA VAL A 95 19.47 -0.76 -5.00
C VAL A 95 19.94 0.30 -5.99
N ASN A 96 20.87 -0.03 -6.87
CA ASN A 96 21.23 0.85 -7.98
C ASN A 96 20.07 0.98 -8.98
N ASN A 97 20.07 2.04 -9.78
CA ASN A 97 19.04 2.28 -10.81
C ASN A 97 18.96 1.15 -11.85
N ASP A 98 20.03 0.41 -12.08
CA ASP A 98 20.09 -0.75 -12.96
C ASP A 98 19.67 -2.06 -12.28
N GLY A 99 19.21 -2.01 -11.02
CA GLY A 99 18.80 -3.17 -10.23
C GLY A 99 19.94 -3.96 -9.61
N THR A 100 21.20 -3.49 -9.70
CA THR A 100 22.35 -4.14 -9.11
C THR A 100 22.55 -3.72 -7.65
N LYS A 101 23.34 -4.50 -6.92
CA LYS A 101 23.74 -4.15 -5.54
C LYS A 101 24.65 -2.93 -5.56
N PRO A 102 24.34 -1.87 -4.79
CA PRO A 102 25.26 -0.74 -4.64
C PRO A 102 26.49 -1.14 -3.82
N ASP A 103 27.66 -0.70 -4.27
CA ASP A 103 28.88 -0.78 -3.47
C ASP A 103 28.93 0.38 -2.49
N LEU A 104 28.60 0.12 -1.24
CA LEU A 104 28.65 1.11 -0.17
C LEU A 104 30.06 1.25 0.45
N GLY A 105 31.03 0.42 0.00
CA GLY A 105 32.40 0.44 0.52
C GLY A 105 32.58 -0.03 1.97
N TYR A 106 31.49 -0.47 2.64
CA TYR A 106 31.51 -0.96 4.02
C TYR A 106 30.35 -1.93 4.29
N LYS A 107 30.56 -2.82 5.27
CA LYS A 107 29.47 -3.60 5.88
C LYS A 107 28.94 -2.85 7.10
N ASN A 108 27.63 -2.78 7.24
CA ASN A 108 26.97 -2.15 8.39
C ASN A 108 26.18 -3.18 9.22
N GLN A 109 25.57 -2.74 10.31
CA GLN A 109 24.85 -3.62 11.21
C GLN A 109 23.60 -4.26 10.56
N TYR A 110 23.01 -3.61 9.57
CA TYR A 110 21.84 -4.15 8.87
C TYR A 110 22.20 -5.33 7.95
N ASP A 111 23.42 -5.42 7.46
CA ASP A 111 23.90 -6.62 6.75
C ASP A 111 23.86 -7.85 7.68
N ILE A 112 24.21 -7.68 8.97
CA ILE A 112 24.15 -8.76 9.96
C ILE A 112 22.71 -9.12 10.33
N TYR A 113 21.84 -8.14 10.43
CA TYR A 113 20.40 -8.39 10.63
C TYR A 113 19.78 -9.11 9.43
N PHE A 114 20.18 -8.75 8.22
CA PHE A 114 19.76 -9.45 7.01
C PHE A 114 20.25 -10.90 6.98
N ASP A 115 21.51 -11.15 7.33
CA ASP A 115 22.03 -12.52 7.45
C ASP A 115 21.18 -13.35 8.43
N PHE A 116 20.82 -12.76 9.57
CA PHE A 116 19.92 -13.44 10.50
C PHE A 116 18.49 -13.60 9.94
N CYS A 117 17.97 -12.64 9.20
CA CYS A 117 16.67 -12.74 8.57
C CYS A 117 16.60 -13.95 7.64
N THR A 118 17.58 -14.11 6.76
CA THR A 118 17.63 -15.26 5.84
C THR A 118 17.84 -16.58 6.58
N ASP A 119 18.67 -16.60 7.63
CA ASP A 119 18.84 -17.77 8.48
C ASP A 119 17.55 -18.12 9.23
N LEU A 120 16.78 -17.15 9.70
CA LEU A 120 15.52 -17.36 10.38
C LEU A 120 14.43 -17.89 9.44
N ILE A 121 14.36 -17.40 8.21
CA ILE A 121 13.45 -17.91 7.18
C ILE A 121 13.74 -19.41 6.91
N ARG A 122 15.03 -19.77 6.74
CA ARG A 122 15.43 -21.16 6.55
C ARG A 122 15.18 -22.02 7.80
N TYR A 123 15.50 -21.50 8.99
CA TYR A 123 15.21 -22.15 10.25
C TYR A 123 13.73 -22.52 10.38
N TYR A 124 12.83 -21.56 10.06
CA TYR A 124 11.41 -21.77 10.08
C TYR A 124 10.98 -22.88 9.10
N ASN A 125 11.46 -22.80 7.86
CA ASN A 125 11.17 -23.81 6.84
C ASN A 125 11.60 -25.22 7.22
N ASP A 126 12.77 -25.35 7.86
CA ASP A 126 13.39 -26.64 8.15
C ASP A 126 12.92 -27.23 9.49
N ASN A 127 12.47 -26.43 10.45
CA ASN A 127 12.19 -26.87 11.82
C ASN A 127 10.76 -26.66 12.29
N ILE A 128 10.00 -25.73 11.68
CA ILE A 128 8.63 -25.41 12.10
C ILE A 128 7.64 -25.98 11.09
N LYS A 129 7.63 -25.47 9.86
CA LYS A 129 6.81 -25.93 8.75
C LYS A 129 7.27 -25.34 7.43
N SER A 130 6.78 -25.88 6.30
CA SER A 130 7.00 -25.32 4.98
C SER A 130 6.76 -23.82 4.98
N PHE A 131 7.68 -23.07 4.38
CA PHE A 131 7.67 -21.61 4.44
C PHE A 131 6.48 -21.02 3.67
N ASP A 132 5.69 -20.25 4.38
CA ASP A 132 4.71 -19.31 3.87
C ASP A 132 4.96 -17.96 4.52
N TYR A 133 5.04 -16.88 3.72
CA TYR A 133 5.47 -15.57 4.20
C TYR A 133 4.50 -14.94 5.20
N GLU A 134 3.18 -15.19 5.07
CA GLU A 134 2.19 -14.70 6.03
C GLU A 134 2.27 -15.48 7.36
N GLU A 135 2.35 -16.80 7.29
CA GLU A 135 2.47 -17.63 8.49
C GLU A 135 3.81 -17.44 9.21
N PHE A 136 4.90 -17.24 8.45
CA PHE A 136 6.20 -16.86 9.01
C PHE A 136 6.12 -15.52 9.74
N TYR A 137 5.40 -14.54 9.20
CA TYR A 137 5.20 -13.26 9.86
C TYR A 137 4.45 -13.39 11.19
N ASP A 138 3.42 -14.24 11.25
CA ASP A 138 2.72 -14.54 12.49
C ASP A 138 3.65 -15.20 13.52
N TYR A 139 4.47 -16.16 13.10
CA TYR A 139 5.48 -16.76 13.96
C TYR A 139 6.48 -15.70 14.48
N LEU A 140 6.98 -14.85 13.60
CA LEU A 140 7.90 -13.75 13.95
C LEU A 140 7.30 -12.85 15.04
N LYS A 141 6.04 -12.49 14.92
CA LYS A 141 5.35 -11.57 15.83
C LYS A 141 4.97 -12.20 17.17
N ASN A 142 4.53 -13.44 17.16
CA ASN A 142 3.85 -14.04 18.29
C ASN A 142 4.68 -15.11 19.02
N ASP A 143 5.53 -15.86 18.32
CA ASP A 143 6.11 -17.09 18.81
C ASP A 143 7.64 -17.12 18.82
N ALA A 144 8.32 -16.47 17.90
CA ALA A 144 9.77 -16.52 17.76
C ALA A 144 10.54 -16.17 19.05
N HIS A 145 10.05 -15.19 19.81
CA HIS A 145 10.68 -14.77 21.07
C HIS A 145 10.49 -15.79 22.20
N LYS A 146 9.58 -16.74 22.06
CA LYS A 146 9.27 -17.80 23.05
C LYS A 146 9.89 -19.15 22.65
N ASP A 147 10.43 -19.29 21.44
CA ASP A 147 10.94 -20.55 20.92
C ASP A 147 12.34 -20.88 21.49
N PRO A 148 12.47 -21.89 22.39
CA PRO A 148 13.76 -22.24 22.99
C PRO A 148 14.77 -22.80 21.98
N ALA A 149 14.26 -23.46 20.91
CA ALA A 149 15.13 -24.02 19.87
C ALA A 149 15.70 -22.90 19.00
N LEU A 150 14.92 -21.85 18.69
CA LEU A 150 15.44 -20.65 18.03
C LEU A 150 16.48 -19.94 18.88
N VAL A 151 16.27 -19.84 20.20
CA VAL A 151 17.28 -19.27 21.12
C VAL A 151 18.60 -20.02 21.06
N ALA A 152 18.53 -21.37 21.04
CA ALA A 152 19.72 -22.20 20.92
C ALA A 152 20.41 -22.03 19.54
N PHE A 153 19.63 -22.04 18.45
CA PHE A 153 20.10 -21.77 17.10
C PHE A 153 20.81 -20.42 16.99
N PHE A 154 20.19 -19.35 17.49
CA PHE A 154 20.76 -17.99 17.48
C PHE A 154 22.10 -17.92 18.24
N LYS A 155 22.19 -18.55 19.41
CA LYS A 155 23.43 -18.63 20.19
C LYS A 155 24.54 -19.37 19.45
N ALA A 156 24.19 -20.48 18.77
CA ALA A 156 25.15 -21.28 18.01
C ALA A 156 25.76 -20.51 16.83
N LYS A 157 24.99 -19.65 16.17
CA LYS A 157 25.46 -18.80 15.06
C LYS A 157 26.40 -17.67 15.46
N LYS A 158 26.46 -17.30 16.75
CA LYS A 158 27.37 -16.28 17.30
C LYS A 158 27.35 -14.94 16.57
N TYR A 159 26.17 -14.46 16.18
CA TYR A 159 26.06 -13.14 15.56
C TYR A 159 26.78 -12.07 16.40
N ASN A 160 27.43 -11.11 15.72
CA ASN A 160 28.23 -10.06 16.35
C ASN A 160 29.20 -10.60 17.41
N GLY A 161 29.91 -11.71 17.11
CA GLY A 161 30.86 -12.34 18.01
C GLY A 161 30.24 -12.90 19.29
N GLY A 162 28.95 -13.27 19.27
CA GLY A 162 28.22 -13.83 20.41
C GLY A 162 27.69 -12.80 21.41
N LYS A 163 27.83 -11.51 21.14
CA LYS A 163 27.31 -10.41 21.99
C LYS A 163 25.86 -10.03 21.67
N ALA A 164 25.32 -10.52 20.58
CA ALA A 164 23.96 -10.22 20.14
C ALA A 164 22.90 -10.80 21.07
N LYS A 165 21.79 -10.08 21.23
CA LYS A 165 20.58 -10.57 21.93
C LYS A 165 19.49 -10.85 20.89
N LEU A 166 18.83 -12.00 21.00
CA LEU A 166 17.80 -12.41 20.05
C LEU A 166 16.68 -11.36 19.90
N ASN A 167 16.19 -10.81 20.99
CA ASN A 167 15.08 -9.84 20.94
C ASN A 167 15.46 -8.57 20.17
N ASP A 168 16.71 -8.10 20.28
CA ASP A 168 17.16 -6.92 19.52
C ASP A 168 17.17 -7.21 18.02
N TYR A 169 17.50 -8.44 17.64
CA TYR A 169 17.49 -8.89 16.26
C TYR A 169 16.06 -9.09 15.74
N LEU A 170 15.19 -9.76 16.49
CA LEU A 170 13.78 -9.96 16.09
C LEU A 170 13.07 -8.64 15.83
N PHE A 171 13.37 -7.60 16.62
CA PHE A 171 12.82 -6.27 16.38
C PHE A 171 13.22 -5.69 15.01
N GLN A 172 14.47 -5.93 14.58
CA GLN A 172 14.95 -5.46 13.28
C GLN A 172 14.47 -6.31 12.11
N ILE A 173 14.17 -7.60 12.34
CA ILE A 173 13.69 -8.50 11.30
C ILE A 173 12.34 -8.05 10.73
N ASP A 174 11.47 -7.52 11.54
CA ASP A 174 10.19 -6.98 11.08
C ASP A 174 10.39 -5.91 9.98
N ASN A 175 11.28 -4.95 10.24
CA ASN A 175 11.64 -3.92 9.27
C ASN A 175 12.26 -4.51 7.98
N ILE A 176 13.25 -5.42 8.13
CA ILE A 176 13.94 -6.04 6.99
C ILE A 176 12.97 -6.89 6.16
N PHE A 177 12.16 -7.71 6.81
CA PHE A 177 11.23 -8.61 6.13
C PHE A 177 10.20 -7.85 5.31
N ASN A 178 9.60 -6.80 5.87
CA ASN A 178 8.66 -5.94 5.14
C ASN A 178 9.34 -5.21 3.97
N GLN A 179 10.58 -4.77 4.12
CA GLN A 179 11.34 -4.19 3.01
C GLN A 179 11.64 -5.22 1.91
N LEU A 180 11.93 -6.48 2.25
CA LEU A 180 12.12 -7.54 1.27
C LEU A 180 10.84 -7.84 0.49
N ILE A 181 9.70 -7.91 1.17
CA ILE A 181 8.40 -8.07 0.50
C ILE A 181 8.18 -6.90 -0.47
N SER A 182 8.35 -5.66 -0.01
CA SER A 182 8.22 -4.48 -0.85
C SER A 182 9.15 -4.54 -2.07
N PHE A 183 10.40 -4.94 -1.87
CA PHE A 183 11.39 -5.08 -2.92
C PHE A 183 10.94 -6.04 -4.03
N TYR A 184 10.36 -7.18 -3.69
CA TYR A 184 9.90 -8.15 -4.68
C TYR A 184 8.57 -7.75 -5.34
N LEU A 185 7.82 -6.85 -4.73
CA LEU A 185 6.54 -6.34 -5.25
C LEU A 185 6.67 -5.00 -5.99
N GLU A 186 7.79 -4.29 -5.83
CA GLU A 186 7.98 -2.95 -6.42
C GLU A 186 8.18 -3.01 -7.94
N ASP A 187 9.01 -3.96 -8.41
CA ASP A 187 9.27 -4.18 -9.82
C ASP A 187 9.64 -5.62 -10.10
N LYS A 188 9.09 -6.15 -11.15
CA LYS A 188 9.30 -7.52 -11.55
C LYS A 188 10.40 -7.75 -12.57
N ASP A 189 10.75 -6.75 -13.34
CA ASP A 189 11.76 -6.90 -14.38
C ASP A 189 13.18 -6.63 -13.89
N GLY A 190 13.33 -6.01 -12.72
CA GLY A 190 14.61 -5.78 -12.04
C GLY A 190 15.58 -4.85 -12.79
N LYS A 191 15.18 -4.35 -13.96
CA LYS A 191 16.09 -3.63 -14.87
C LYS A 191 16.00 -2.12 -14.77
N ASN A 192 14.84 -1.57 -14.40
CA ASN A 192 14.60 -0.11 -14.37
C ASN A 192 13.56 0.28 -13.32
N ARG A 193 13.70 -0.20 -12.10
CA ARG A 193 12.73 -0.01 -11.01
C ARG A 193 12.25 1.42 -10.84
N HIS A 194 13.14 2.35 -11.09
CA HIS A 194 12.89 3.75 -10.83
C HIS A 194 12.53 4.54 -12.08
N ASN A 195 12.82 4.03 -13.27
CA ASN A 195 12.55 4.76 -14.51
C ASN A 195 11.12 4.59 -15.00
N ASP A 196 10.51 3.42 -14.77
CA ASP A 196 9.18 3.13 -15.31
C ASP A 196 8.09 4.01 -14.72
N GLU A 197 8.11 4.27 -13.41
CA GLU A 197 7.04 5.01 -12.76
C GLU A 197 7.15 6.53 -12.93
N ALA A 198 8.37 7.06 -13.02
CA ALA A 198 8.57 8.51 -13.12
C ALA A 198 8.50 9.05 -14.54
N PHE A 199 8.93 8.27 -15.52
CA PHE A 199 9.16 8.76 -16.87
C PHE A 199 8.38 8.05 -17.97
N HIS A 200 7.79 6.87 -17.70
CA HIS A 200 6.94 6.19 -18.67
C HIS A 200 5.54 6.76 -18.64
N MET A 201 5.27 7.62 -19.60
CA MET A 201 3.98 8.27 -19.80
C MET A 201 2.85 7.31 -20.20
N LYS A 202 3.20 6.10 -20.64
CA LYS A 202 2.23 5.07 -21.06
C LYS A 202 2.59 3.74 -20.43
N PRO A 203 1.96 3.38 -19.32
CA PRO A 203 2.09 2.05 -18.75
C PRO A 203 1.65 1.00 -19.76
N TYR A 204 2.37 -0.11 -19.79
CA TYR A 204 2.13 -1.20 -20.71
C TYR A 204 1.07 -2.15 -20.15
N PHE A 205 -0.08 -2.21 -20.81
CA PHE A 205 -1.23 -3.04 -20.40
C PHE A 205 -1.58 -4.15 -21.39
N ASP A 206 -0.62 -4.71 -22.07
CA ASP A 206 -0.84 -5.91 -22.87
C ASP A 206 -1.40 -7.03 -22.01
N GLY A 207 -2.39 -7.73 -22.54
CA GLY A 207 -3.08 -8.78 -21.83
C GLY A 207 -4.21 -8.30 -20.93
N TYR A 208 -4.57 -7.00 -20.98
CA TYR A 208 -5.65 -6.40 -20.19
C TYR A 208 -6.71 -5.68 -21.02
N THR A 209 -6.64 -5.73 -22.35
CA THR A 209 -7.53 -4.96 -23.23
C THR A 209 -9.00 -5.25 -22.94
N GLY A 210 -9.38 -6.51 -22.77
CA GLY A 210 -10.75 -6.88 -22.43
C GLY A 210 -11.21 -6.31 -21.09
N PHE A 211 -10.38 -6.41 -20.05
CA PHE A 211 -10.64 -5.83 -18.73
C PHE A 211 -10.81 -4.31 -18.80
N LEU A 212 -9.91 -3.61 -19.49
CA LEU A 212 -9.94 -2.14 -19.63
C LEU A 212 -11.20 -1.66 -20.34
N ASN A 213 -11.59 -2.33 -21.42
CA ASN A 213 -12.84 -2.04 -22.13
C ASN A 213 -14.08 -2.28 -21.26
N CYS A 214 -14.05 -3.29 -20.39
CA CYS A 214 -15.12 -3.52 -19.43
C CYS A 214 -15.21 -2.39 -18.39
N ILE A 215 -14.08 -1.97 -17.80
CA ILE A 215 -14.02 -0.86 -16.83
C ILE A 215 -14.55 0.43 -17.48
N GLU A 216 -14.05 0.80 -18.68
CA GLU A 216 -14.54 1.98 -19.40
C GLU A 216 -16.05 1.94 -19.63
N THR A 217 -16.58 0.76 -19.97
CA THR A 217 -18.02 0.60 -20.19
C THR A 217 -18.81 0.72 -18.89
N PHE A 218 -18.33 0.12 -17.80
CA PHE A 218 -19.00 0.24 -16.49
C PHE A 218 -19.02 1.68 -15.98
N LEU A 219 -17.93 2.44 -16.15
CA LEU A 219 -17.83 3.84 -15.71
C LEU A 219 -18.85 4.78 -16.38
N LYS A 220 -19.45 4.39 -17.53
CA LYS A 220 -20.51 5.18 -18.17
C LYS A 220 -21.77 5.25 -17.31
N GLU A 221 -22.10 4.16 -16.62
CA GLU A 221 -23.38 4.02 -15.88
C GLU A 221 -23.23 3.78 -14.38
N PHE A 222 -22.08 3.29 -13.92
CA PHE A 222 -21.86 2.84 -12.55
C PHE A 222 -20.77 3.64 -11.84
N ILE A 223 -20.87 3.67 -10.53
CA ILE A 223 -19.70 3.87 -9.65
C ILE A 223 -19.00 2.51 -9.59
N VAL A 224 -17.69 2.50 -9.76
CA VAL A 224 -16.85 1.30 -9.73
C VAL A 224 -15.94 1.36 -8.52
N ASP A 225 -16.26 0.57 -7.51
CA ASP A 225 -15.52 0.45 -6.26
C ASP A 225 -14.58 -0.76 -6.36
N VAL A 226 -13.28 -0.52 -6.48
CA VAL A 226 -12.25 -1.56 -6.61
C VAL A 226 -11.57 -1.77 -5.28
N HIS A 227 -11.79 -2.91 -4.66
CA HIS A 227 -11.08 -3.36 -3.47
C HIS A 227 -9.94 -4.28 -3.88
N THR A 228 -8.77 -4.11 -3.31
CA THR A 228 -7.65 -5.00 -3.60
C THR A 228 -6.93 -5.45 -2.34
N LEU A 229 -6.51 -6.72 -2.36
CA LEU A 229 -5.63 -7.30 -1.35
C LEU A 229 -4.15 -7.18 -1.76
N ASN A 230 -3.89 -6.69 -2.97
CA ASN A 230 -2.55 -6.55 -3.51
C ASN A 230 -1.84 -5.33 -2.92
N HIS A 231 -0.59 -5.52 -2.55
CA HIS A 231 0.26 -4.43 -2.06
C HIS A 231 0.98 -3.68 -3.18
N ASP A 232 1.08 -4.29 -4.40
CA ASP A 232 1.73 -3.68 -5.56
C ASP A 232 0.99 -2.44 -6.07
N LEU A 233 1.65 -1.65 -6.93
CA LEU A 233 1.10 -0.42 -7.50
C LEU A 233 0.61 -0.58 -8.93
N PHE A 234 0.31 -1.82 -9.35
CA PHE A 234 -0.04 -2.06 -10.75
C PHE A 234 -1.39 -1.46 -11.14
N PHE A 235 -2.40 -1.56 -10.26
CA PHE A 235 -3.72 -1.00 -10.56
C PHE A 235 -3.68 0.54 -10.66
N GLU A 236 -2.90 1.21 -9.83
CA GLU A 236 -2.76 2.67 -9.84
C GLU A 236 -2.19 3.21 -11.16
N ARG A 237 -1.43 2.39 -11.89
CA ARG A 237 -0.92 2.76 -13.22
C ARG A 237 -2.01 2.92 -14.27
N LEU A 238 -3.20 2.33 -14.06
CA LEU A 238 -4.35 2.49 -14.95
C LEU A 238 -4.78 3.93 -15.09
N ASP A 239 -4.58 4.75 -14.05
CA ASP A 239 -4.96 6.16 -14.03
C ASP A 239 -4.32 6.99 -15.14
N ARG A 240 -3.16 6.54 -15.64
CA ARG A 240 -2.43 7.19 -16.74
C ARG A 240 -2.82 6.69 -18.12
N THR A 241 -3.76 5.77 -18.21
CA THR A 241 -4.24 5.24 -19.48
C THR A 241 -5.33 6.11 -20.09
N GLU A 242 -5.57 5.95 -21.40
CA GLU A 242 -6.65 6.62 -22.10
C GLU A 242 -8.05 6.17 -21.65
N TRP A 243 -8.18 4.98 -21.04
CA TRP A 243 -9.44 4.46 -20.52
C TRP A 243 -9.88 5.14 -19.22
N ILE A 244 -8.93 5.53 -18.38
CA ILE A 244 -9.19 6.10 -17.03
C ILE A 244 -8.92 7.60 -17.01
N ASN A 245 -7.81 8.05 -17.59
CA ASN A 245 -7.45 9.46 -17.80
C ASN A 245 -7.53 10.34 -16.54
N GLY A 246 -6.99 9.86 -15.42
CA GLY A 246 -6.90 10.63 -14.18
C GLY A 246 -8.20 10.63 -13.34
N GLU A 247 -9.14 9.72 -13.60
CA GLU A 247 -10.39 9.60 -12.82
C GLU A 247 -10.30 8.60 -11.64
N LEU A 248 -9.14 7.99 -11.42
CA LEU A 248 -8.92 7.10 -10.26
C LEU A 248 -8.72 7.92 -8.99
N CYS A 249 -9.45 7.60 -7.93
CA CYS A 249 -9.12 8.08 -6.59
C CYS A 249 -8.99 6.93 -5.59
N ASP A 250 -8.07 7.07 -4.64
CA ASP A 250 -7.73 6.07 -3.66
C ASP A 250 -7.75 6.58 -2.21
N GLY A 251 -8.38 7.73 -2.03
CA GLY A 251 -8.52 8.36 -0.72
C GLY A 251 -7.31 9.16 -0.27
N PHE A 252 -6.27 9.30 -1.12
CA PHE A 252 -5.11 10.14 -0.84
C PHE A 252 -5.14 11.41 -1.69
N GLU A 253 -4.70 12.52 -1.11
CA GLU A 253 -4.69 13.83 -1.78
C GLU A 253 -3.41 14.60 -1.52
N GLU A 254 -2.85 15.19 -2.57
CA GLU A 254 -1.71 16.11 -2.49
C GLU A 254 -2.14 17.52 -2.07
N LEU A 255 -3.33 17.94 -2.52
CA LEU A 255 -3.83 19.28 -2.26
C LEU A 255 -4.00 19.56 -0.76
N GLY A 256 -3.36 20.61 -0.27
CA GLY A 256 -3.42 20.98 1.15
C GLY A 256 -2.62 20.06 2.08
N SER A 257 -1.86 19.10 1.56
CA SER A 257 -0.99 18.26 2.38
C SER A 257 0.19 19.06 2.91
N PRO A 258 0.50 19.00 4.22
CA PRO A 258 1.68 19.62 4.81
C PRO A 258 2.93 18.73 4.73
N TYR A 259 2.81 17.52 4.17
CA TYR A 259 3.88 16.53 4.11
C TYR A 259 4.68 16.68 2.83
N TYR A 260 5.99 16.56 2.95
CA TYR A 260 6.94 16.72 1.85
C TYR A 260 8.02 15.64 1.93
N GLY A 261 8.68 15.44 0.80
CA GLY A 261 9.90 14.66 0.69
C GLY A 261 10.92 15.37 -0.21
N THR A 262 12.17 14.98 -0.08
CA THR A 262 13.25 15.52 -0.88
C THR A 262 13.67 14.53 -1.95
N LEU A 263 13.39 14.85 -3.21
CA LEU A 263 13.89 14.09 -4.36
C LEU A 263 15.28 14.61 -4.74
N LEU A 264 16.25 13.73 -4.78
CA LEU A 264 17.58 14.00 -5.33
C LEU A 264 17.65 13.45 -6.76
N TYR A 265 17.76 14.36 -7.74
CA TYR A 265 17.85 13.99 -9.14
C TYR A 265 18.86 14.89 -9.87
N ASP A 266 19.77 14.31 -10.63
CA ASP A 266 20.81 15.03 -11.40
C ASP A 266 21.57 16.07 -10.54
N ASN A 267 22.06 15.65 -9.36
CA ASN A 267 22.74 16.52 -8.37
C ASN A 267 21.91 17.74 -7.89
N ARG A 268 20.61 17.75 -8.10
CA ARG A 268 19.67 18.75 -7.62
C ARG A 268 18.73 18.17 -6.60
N SER A 269 18.30 19.02 -5.68
CA SER A 269 17.32 18.68 -4.66
C SER A 269 15.99 19.32 -4.98
N TYR A 270 14.93 18.53 -5.06
CA TYR A 270 13.57 18.97 -5.34
C TYR A 270 12.68 18.69 -4.14
N LYS A 271 11.96 19.72 -3.70
CA LYS A 271 10.93 19.59 -2.68
C LYS A 271 9.65 19.11 -3.35
N CYS A 272 9.20 17.91 -2.99
CA CYS A 272 8.01 17.28 -3.53
C CYS A 272 6.96 17.15 -2.42
N ARG A 273 5.75 17.66 -2.67
CA ARG A 273 4.63 17.44 -1.74
C ARG A 273 4.18 15.99 -1.83
N LEU A 274 3.89 15.40 -0.68
CA LEU A 274 3.40 14.02 -0.57
C LEU A 274 1.89 14.03 -0.34
N GLU A 275 1.21 13.04 -0.88
CA GLU A 275 -0.20 12.81 -0.63
C GLU A 275 -0.42 12.31 0.79
N ARG A 276 -1.54 12.70 1.40
CA ARG A 276 -2.00 12.20 2.70
C ARG A 276 -3.36 11.54 2.56
N TYR A 277 -3.65 10.57 3.41
CA TYR A 277 -4.96 9.96 3.44
C TYR A 277 -6.02 10.95 3.98
N THR A 278 -7.01 11.27 3.16
CA THR A 278 -8.15 12.12 3.49
C THR A 278 -9.44 11.31 3.59
N GLY A 279 -9.48 10.16 2.93
CA GLY A 279 -10.69 9.34 2.77
C GLY A 279 -11.68 9.93 1.77
N ASN A 280 -11.22 10.82 0.89
CA ASN A 280 -12.03 11.37 -0.19
C ASN A 280 -12.06 10.42 -1.39
N TYR A 281 -13.27 10.10 -1.88
CA TYR A 281 -13.54 9.19 -3.00
C TYR A 281 -14.59 9.81 -3.94
N ASP A 282 -14.32 11.01 -4.46
CA ASP A 282 -15.28 11.81 -5.22
C ASP A 282 -15.42 11.44 -6.69
N THR A 283 -14.58 10.52 -7.21
CA THR A 283 -14.67 10.07 -8.61
C THR A 283 -15.54 8.81 -8.77
N LYS A 284 -15.79 8.41 -10.01
CA LYS A 284 -16.52 7.17 -10.30
C LYS A 284 -15.67 5.91 -10.17
N LEU A 285 -14.35 6.00 -10.37
CA LEU A 285 -13.43 4.88 -10.16
C LEU A 285 -12.68 5.08 -8.85
N ARG A 286 -12.87 4.14 -7.92
CA ARG A 286 -12.36 4.25 -6.55
C ARG A 286 -11.55 3.02 -6.20
N LEU A 287 -10.37 3.22 -5.64
CA LEU A 287 -9.47 2.13 -5.25
C LEU A 287 -9.30 2.08 -3.73
N TYR A 288 -9.55 0.91 -3.16
CA TYR A 288 -9.42 0.64 -1.73
C TYR A 288 -8.41 -0.49 -1.51
N LYS A 289 -7.20 -0.16 -1.07
CA LYS A 289 -6.16 -1.16 -0.78
C LYS A 289 -6.33 -1.70 0.64
N LEU A 290 -7.15 -2.73 0.77
CA LEU A 290 -7.58 -3.28 2.07
C LEU A 290 -6.42 -3.77 2.94
N HIS A 291 -5.37 -4.29 2.31
CA HIS A 291 -4.18 -4.77 3.00
C HIS A 291 -3.02 -3.76 2.98
N GLY A 292 -3.28 -2.50 2.63
CA GLY A 292 -2.23 -1.48 2.53
C GLY A 292 -1.42 -1.58 1.25
N SER A 293 -0.30 -0.86 1.19
CA SER A 293 0.47 -0.68 -0.04
C SER A 293 1.96 -0.52 0.23
N ILE A 294 2.79 -0.88 -0.75
CA ILE A 294 4.24 -0.69 -0.68
C ILE A 294 4.66 0.78 -0.69
N ASP A 295 3.76 1.71 -0.94
CA ASP A 295 4.00 3.16 -0.90
C ASP A 295 3.32 3.87 0.30
N TYR A 296 2.57 3.15 1.16
CA TYR A 296 1.94 3.73 2.35
C TYR A 296 2.91 3.78 3.52
N TYR A 297 2.97 4.93 4.18
CA TYR A 297 3.79 5.15 5.37
C TYR A 297 2.98 5.81 6.48
N LEU A 298 3.06 5.24 7.69
CA LEU A 298 2.44 5.83 8.87
C LEU A 298 3.33 6.98 9.36
N TYR A 299 2.80 8.19 9.32
CA TYR A 299 3.43 9.36 9.90
C TYR A 299 3.02 9.48 11.38
N SER A 300 4.02 9.58 12.25
CA SER A 300 3.82 9.81 13.69
C SER A 300 4.57 11.08 14.09
N ARG A 301 3.88 12.02 14.75
CA ARG A 301 4.54 13.13 15.41
C ARG A 301 5.19 12.66 16.71
N THR A 302 6.23 13.36 17.15
CA THR A 302 6.95 13.02 18.38
C THR A 302 6.64 14.04 19.46
N GLU A 303 6.18 13.56 20.62
CA GLU A 303 6.03 14.36 21.84
C GLU A 303 6.97 13.79 22.93
N GLY A 304 8.13 14.41 23.11
CA GLY A 304 9.18 13.85 23.94
C GLY A 304 9.68 12.51 23.40
N THR A 305 9.46 11.42 24.11
CA THR A 305 9.82 10.06 23.71
C THR A 305 8.63 9.27 23.14
N THR A 306 7.45 9.87 23.04
CA THR A 306 6.23 9.21 22.59
C THR A 306 6.00 9.46 21.12
N PHE A 307 5.67 8.40 20.36
CA PHE A 307 5.24 8.48 18.98
C PHE A 307 3.71 8.45 18.94
N ILE A 308 3.12 9.46 18.33
CA ILE A 308 1.66 9.60 18.20
C ILE A 308 1.30 9.47 16.73
N PRO A 309 0.67 8.36 16.31
CA PRO A 309 0.21 8.18 14.94
C PRO A 309 -0.75 9.30 14.53
N GLU A 310 -0.51 9.92 13.37
CA GLU A 310 -1.30 11.07 12.90
C GLU A 310 -2.07 10.76 11.62
N THR A 311 -1.39 10.26 10.62
CA THR A 311 -1.99 9.95 9.30
C THR A 311 -1.10 9.03 8.49
N TYR A 312 -1.66 8.52 7.39
CA TYR A 312 -0.90 7.85 6.35
C TYR A 312 -0.53 8.81 5.24
N ILE A 313 0.69 8.68 4.73
CA ILE A 313 1.22 9.42 3.57
C ILE A 313 1.68 8.44 2.51
N LYS A 314 1.68 8.87 1.25
CA LYS A 314 2.21 8.09 0.14
C LYS A 314 3.62 8.52 -0.21
N ARG A 315 4.50 7.52 -0.34
CA ARG A 315 5.83 7.72 -0.89
C ARG A 315 5.75 7.98 -2.38
N LYS A 316 6.38 9.04 -2.84
CA LYS A 316 6.64 9.25 -4.26
C LYS A 316 7.97 8.59 -4.66
N TRP A 317 8.02 8.20 -5.92
CA TRP A 317 9.21 7.61 -6.51
C TRP A 317 10.47 8.46 -6.27
N GLY A 318 11.61 7.79 -6.00
CA GLY A 318 12.90 8.42 -5.77
C GLY A 318 13.06 9.15 -4.43
N ILE A 319 12.04 9.12 -3.57
CA ILE A 319 12.08 9.72 -2.23
C ILE A 319 12.21 8.63 -1.19
N GLY A 320 13.29 8.65 -0.41
CA GLY A 320 13.46 7.74 0.73
C GLY A 320 12.58 8.12 1.92
N SER A 321 12.20 7.16 2.75
CA SER A 321 11.42 7.44 3.97
C SER A 321 12.15 8.34 4.97
N SER A 322 13.49 8.33 4.96
CA SER A 322 14.32 9.24 5.75
C SER A 322 14.29 10.70 5.30
N ASP A 323 13.77 10.96 4.08
CA ASP A 323 13.69 12.28 3.47
C ASP A 323 12.32 12.93 3.63
N PHE A 324 11.38 12.26 4.33
CA PHE A 324 10.06 12.79 4.61
C PHE A 324 10.08 13.77 5.77
N TYR A 325 9.28 14.83 5.65
CA TYR A 325 9.10 15.84 6.70
C TYR A 325 7.74 16.50 6.60
N LYS A 326 7.31 17.13 7.70
CA LYS A 326 6.08 17.92 7.76
C LYS A 326 6.43 19.38 8.01
N GLU A 327 5.83 20.28 7.24
CA GLU A 327 5.93 21.71 7.44
C GLU A 327 4.71 22.22 8.19
N ILE A 328 4.96 22.99 9.23
CA ILE A 328 3.94 23.70 10.00
C ILE A 328 4.33 25.17 10.12
N LYS A 329 3.40 26.02 10.49
CA LYS A 329 3.68 27.41 10.87
C LYS A 329 3.75 27.51 12.37
N ASP A 330 4.77 28.19 12.88
CA ASP A 330 4.87 28.54 14.29
C ASP A 330 3.87 29.66 14.65
N LYS A 331 3.90 30.08 15.91
CA LYS A 331 3.01 31.13 16.43
C LYS A 331 3.20 32.47 15.75
N ASP A 332 4.38 32.71 15.20
CA ASP A 332 4.76 33.96 14.52
C ASP A 332 4.52 33.85 13.00
N GLY A 333 4.02 32.73 12.51
CA GLY A 333 3.74 32.45 11.11
C GLY A 333 4.94 32.02 10.30
N ASN A 334 6.10 31.75 10.92
CA ASN A 334 7.29 31.24 10.25
C ASN A 334 7.13 29.74 9.95
N LEU A 335 7.72 29.31 8.84
CA LEU A 335 7.74 27.92 8.43
C LEU A 335 8.74 27.14 9.28
N VAL A 336 8.29 26.10 9.95
CA VAL A 336 9.11 25.21 10.77
C VAL A 336 8.81 23.74 10.44
N TYR A 337 9.78 22.88 10.75
CA TYR A 337 9.61 21.44 10.56
C TYR A 337 9.21 20.79 11.87
N GLU A 338 8.19 19.95 11.82
CA GLU A 338 7.75 19.16 12.97
C GLU A 338 8.67 17.97 13.18
N ASN A 339 9.02 17.68 14.43
CA ASN A 339 9.67 16.44 14.79
C ASN A 339 8.73 15.26 14.54
N CYS A 340 9.18 14.31 13.76
CA CYS A 340 8.37 13.15 13.38
C CYS A 340 9.17 11.85 13.44
N TRP A 341 8.44 10.77 13.42
CA TRP A 341 8.97 9.45 13.21
C TRP A 341 8.19 8.73 12.09
N ILE A 342 8.89 8.10 11.21
CA ILE A 342 8.37 7.35 10.08
C ILE A 342 9.10 6.01 10.03
N ASN A 343 8.37 4.93 9.84
CA ASN A 343 8.95 3.62 9.65
C ASN A 343 9.90 3.59 8.45
N TYR A 344 10.93 2.78 8.51
CA TYR A 344 11.84 2.54 7.38
C TYR A 344 11.21 1.70 6.28
N HIS A 345 10.13 1.02 6.57
CA HIS A 345 9.38 0.21 5.62
C HIS A 345 7.96 0.77 5.43
N SER A 346 7.38 0.44 4.28
CA SER A 346 5.96 0.70 4.00
C SER A 346 5.06 -0.07 4.97
N ASP A 347 3.85 0.45 5.17
CA ASP A 347 2.85 -0.16 6.04
C ASP A 347 1.82 -0.93 5.22
N PHE A 348 1.82 -2.23 5.39
CA PHE A 348 0.83 -3.14 4.81
C PHE A 348 0.57 -4.32 5.76
N LEU A 349 -0.53 -4.99 5.55
CA LEU A 349 -0.98 -6.08 6.41
C LEU A 349 -0.39 -7.41 5.94
N THR A 350 0.45 -7.99 6.77
CA THR A 350 1.03 -9.32 6.58
C THR A 350 0.64 -10.21 7.75
N GLY A 351 0.61 -11.50 7.52
CA GLY A 351 0.21 -12.50 8.51
C GLY A 351 -1.23 -12.99 8.28
N THR A 352 -1.55 -14.14 8.84
CA THR A 352 -2.88 -14.74 8.74
C THR A 352 -3.81 -14.28 9.85
N THR A 353 -3.30 -14.22 11.08
CA THR A 353 -4.05 -13.81 12.28
C THR A 353 -3.71 -12.41 12.75
N SER A 354 -2.45 -12.01 12.66
CA SER A 354 -1.98 -10.68 13.07
C SER A 354 -2.64 -9.56 12.29
N LYS A 355 -2.89 -9.75 10.99
CA LYS A 355 -3.56 -8.77 10.15
C LYS A 355 -5.00 -8.49 10.57
N ILE A 356 -5.74 -9.49 11.07
CA ILE A 356 -7.15 -9.32 11.48
C ILE A 356 -7.31 -8.32 12.62
N ILE A 357 -6.35 -8.30 13.55
CA ILE A 357 -6.33 -7.31 14.63
C ILE A 357 -6.18 -5.90 14.06
N ARG A 358 -5.34 -5.77 13.05
CA ARG A 358 -5.04 -4.50 12.37
C ARG A 358 -6.20 -3.97 11.51
N TYR A 359 -7.17 -4.80 11.13
CA TYR A 359 -8.40 -4.35 10.44
C TYR A 359 -9.19 -3.31 11.26
N ARG A 360 -8.97 -3.27 12.58
CA ARG A 360 -9.60 -2.33 13.52
C ARG A 360 -8.72 -1.12 13.84
N GLU A 361 -7.50 -1.04 13.32
CA GLU A 361 -6.63 0.12 13.54
C GLU A 361 -7.26 1.38 12.93
N PRO A 362 -7.42 2.45 13.74
CA PRO A 362 -7.95 3.71 13.27
C PRO A 362 -7.01 4.33 12.21
N LEU A 363 -7.36 5.46 11.66
CA LEU A 363 -6.65 6.24 10.65
C LEU A 363 -6.82 5.70 9.23
N LEU A 364 -6.60 4.41 8.96
CA LEU A 364 -6.70 3.84 7.61
C LEU A 364 -7.53 2.55 7.58
N TYR A 365 -7.02 1.46 8.15
CA TYR A 365 -7.58 0.12 7.93
C TYR A 365 -9.03 -0.01 8.39
N GLN A 366 -9.38 0.48 9.57
CA GLN A 366 -10.76 0.47 10.05
C GLN A 366 -11.72 1.17 9.08
N LYS A 367 -11.28 2.27 8.48
CA LYS A 367 -12.07 3.02 7.50
C LYS A 367 -12.19 2.24 6.19
N LEU A 368 -11.09 1.66 5.68
CA LEU A 368 -11.09 0.88 4.45
C LEU A 368 -11.99 -0.36 4.56
N PHE A 369 -11.92 -1.11 5.67
CA PHE A 369 -12.79 -2.25 5.88
C PHE A 369 -14.25 -1.85 6.04
N LYS A 370 -14.52 -0.73 6.71
CA LYS A 370 -15.89 -0.21 6.77
C LYS A 370 -16.42 0.20 5.40
N LEU A 371 -15.62 0.85 4.57
CA LEU A 371 -15.99 1.18 3.20
C LEU A 371 -16.19 -0.09 2.35
N PHE A 372 -15.35 -1.13 2.55
CA PHE A 372 -15.53 -2.40 1.88
C PHE A 372 -16.89 -3.04 2.21
N GLU A 373 -17.26 -3.10 3.49
CA GLU A 373 -18.58 -3.58 3.92
C GLU A 373 -19.72 -2.76 3.28
N ASP A 374 -19.64 -1.43 3.38
CA ASP A 374 -20.68 -0.54 2.87
C ASP A 374 -20.82 -0.61 1.34
N ASN A 375 -19.70 -0.70 0.62
CA ASN A 375 -19.69 -0.84 -0.83
C ASN A 375 -20.27 -2.19 -1.26
N LEU A 376 -19.97 -3.30 -0.57
CA LEU A 376 -20.56 -4.61 -0.85
C LEU A 376 -22.08 -4.61 -0.62
N GLU A 377 -22.56 -4.01 0.46
CA GLU A 377 -24.00 -3.89 0.72
C GLU A 377 -24.72 -3.11 -0.37
N GLN A 378 -24.06 -2.09 -0.91
CA GLN A 378 -24.62 -1.20 -1.93
C GLN A 378 -24.48 -1.71 -3.36
N ALA A 379 -23.49 -2.54 -3.64
CA ALA A 379 -23.20 -3.00 -4.98
C ALA A 379 -24.35 -3.79 -5.60
N ASP A 380 -24.64 -3.51 -6.87
CA ASP A 380 -25.59 -4.28 -7.69
C ASP A 380 -24.95 -5.57 -8.22
N MET A 381 -23.60 -5.61 -8.29
CA MET A 381 -22.82 -6.71 -8.83
C MET A 381 -21.47 -6.76 -8.11
N LEU A 382 -20.92 -7.98 -7.90
CA LEU A 382 -19.57 -8.22 -7.43
C LEU A 382 -18.75 -8.95 -8.50
N ILE A 383 -17.56 -8.45 -8.79
CA ILE A 383 -16.61 -9.08 -9.71
C ILE A 383 -15.30 -9.37 -8.95
N ILE A 384 -14.94 -10.62 -8.84
CA ILE A 384 -13.72 -11.08 -8.16
C ILE A 384 -12.72 -11.53 -9.22
N ILE A 385 -11.49 -11.01 -9.18
CA ILE A 385 -10.45 -11.31 -10.19
C ILE A 385 -9.17 -11.77 -9.52
N GLY A 386 -8.70 -12.96 -9.86
CA GLY A 386 -7.40 -13.48 -9.41
C GLY A 386 -7.24 -13.60 -7.90
N TYR A 387 -8.33 -13.76 -7.17
CA TYR A 387 -8.35 -13.98 -5.73
C TYR A 387 -8.56 -15.47 -5.42
N GLY A 388 -7.60 -16.06 -4.71
CA GLY A 388 -7.62 -17.50 -4.40
C GLY A 388 -8.58 -17.92 -3.28
N CYS A 389 -9.43 -17.04 -2.77
CA CYS A 389 -10.42 -17.27 -1.70
C CYS A 389 -9.83 -17.87 -0.41
N LYS A 390 -8.57 -17.54 -0.10
CA LYS A 390 -7.86 -18.07 1.07
C LYS A 390 -8.04 -17.23 2.34
N ASP A 391 -8.40 -15.94 2.23
CA ASP A 391 -8.63 -15.07 3.37
C ASP A 391 -10.05 -15.27 3.92
N LEU A 392 -10.14 -16.01 5.02
CA LEU A 392 -11.43 -16.40 5.60
C LEU A 392 -12.25 -15.21 6.10
N GLU A 393 -11.60 -14.15 6.61
CA GLU A 393 -12.32 -12.97 7.10
C GLU A 393 -12.87 -12.15 5.93
N VAL A 394 -12.11 -11.97 4.85
CA VAL A 394 -12.60 -11.34 3.62
C VAL A 394 -13.76 -12.15 3.02
N ASN A 395 -13.64 -13.47 2.94
CA ASN A 395 -14.72 -14.33 2.47
C ASN A 395 -16.00 -14.18 3.30
N LYS A 396 -15.85 -14.15 4.63
CA LYS A 396 -16.96 -13.93 5.56
C LYS A 396 -17.63 -12.59 5.34
N ILE A 397 -16.87 -11.50 5.22
CA ILE A 397 -17.41 -10.16 4.92
C ILE A 397 -18.20 -10.18 3.61
N ILE A 398 -17.68 -10.82 2.56
CA ILE A 398 -18.39 -10.94 1.27
C ILE A 398 -19.74 -11.67 1.47
N MET A 399 -19.73 -12.82 2.13
CA MET A 399 -20.95 -13.60 2.35
C MET A 399 -21.99 -12.86 3.18
N GLU A 400 -21.56 -12.12 4.21
CA GLU A 400 -22.45 -11.39 5.13
C GLU A 400 -22.99 -10.08 4.51
N LYS A 401 -22.16 -9.36 3.75
CA LYS A 401 -22.47 -8.00 3.28
C LYS A 401 -22.98 -7.94 1.84
N PHE A 402 -22.42 -8.70 0.93
CA PHE A 402 -22.91 -8.75 -0.44
C PHE A 402 -24.14 -9.65 -0.54
N GLY A 403 -24.13 -10.78 0.16
CA GLY A 403 -25.21 -11.76 0.15
C GLY A 403 -25.20 -12.65 -1.09
N LYS A 404 -26.26 -13.50 -1.21
CA LYS A 404 -26.35 -14.54 -2.25
C LYS A 404 -27.34 -14.19 -3.37
N ASP A 405 -28.09 -13.12 -3.21
CA ASP A 405 -29.21 -12.77 -4.12
C ASP A 405 -28.78 -11.93 -5.32
N LYS A 406 -27.57 -11.36 -5.24
CA LYS A 406 -26.99 -10.49 -6.27
C LYS A 406 -26.02 -11.25 -7.15
N PRO A 407 -25.83 -10.84 -8.42
CA PRO A 407 -24.88 -11.50 -9.32
C PRO A 407 -23.43 -11.32 -8.86
N CYS A 408 -22.73 -12.45 -8.74
CA CYS A 408 -21.30 -12.50 -8.44
C CYS A 408 -20.56 -13.19 -9.60
N PHE A 409 -19.48 -12.61 -10.06
CA PHE A 409 -18.64 -13.17 -11.12
C PHE A 409 -17.23 -13.36 -10.63
N ILE A 410 -16.68 -14.55 -10.80
CA ILE A 410 -15.30 -14.86 -10.44
C ILE A 410 -14.53 -15.10 -11.73
N VAL A 411 -13.54 -14.25 -12.01
CA VAL A 411 -12.68 -14.35 -13.18
C VAL A 411 -11.38 -15.01 -12.76
N ASP A 412 -11.23 -16.27 -13.11
CA ASP A 412 -10.04 -17.06 -12.83
C ASP A 412 -9.90 -18.19 -13.87
N PRO A 413 -8.91 -18.11 -14.77
CA PRO A 413 -8.67 -19.17 -15.75
C PRO A 413 -8.11 -20.47 -15.12
N TYR A 414 -7.64 -20.41 -13.89
CA TYR A 414 -6.96 -21.52 -13.20
C TYR A 414 -7.62 -21.84 -11.85
N ALA A 415 -8.92 -21.59 -11.71
CA ALA A 415 -9.67 -21.76 -10.46
C ALA A 415 -9.42 -23.12 -9.78
N GLY A 416 -8.77 -23.10 -8.62
CA GLY A 416 -8.51 -24.24 -7.77
C GLY A 416 -9.73 -24.64 -6.93
N ASP A 417 -9.56 -25.64 -6.08
CA ASP A 417 -10.67 -26.19 -5.29
C ASP A 417 -11.21 -25.19 -4.26
N THR A 418 -10.35 -24.37 -3.63
CA THR A 418 -10.78 -23.32 -2.70
C THR A 418 -11.73 -22.31 -3.36
N VAL A 419 -11.43 -21.91 -4.61
CA VAL A 419 -12.30 -21.01 -5.38
C VAL A 419 -13.62 -21.70 -5.72
N LYS A 420 -13.59 -22.97 -6.12
CA LYS A 420 -14.81 -23.74 -6.43
C LYS A 420 -15.68 -23.95 -5.19
N ASP A 421 -15.09 -24.19 -4.03
CA ASP A 421 -15.83 -24.31 -2.78
C ASP A 421 -16.44 -22.99 -2.36
N PHE A 422 -15.73 -21.87 -2.51
CA PHE A 422 -16.28 -20.53 -2.29
C PHE A 422 -17.47 -20.23 -3.23
N ILE A 423 -17.40 -20.62 -4.51
CA ILE A 423 -18.52 -20.50 -5.46
C ILE A 423 -19.76 -21.26 -4.95
N LYS A 424 -19.58 -22.51 -4.46
CA LYS A 424 -20.69 -23.30 -3.90
C LYS A 424 -21.32 -22.62 -2.67
N GLU A 425 -20.48 -22.04 -1.81
CA GLU A 425 -20.95 -21.31 -0.63
C GLU A 425 -21.73 -20.04 -1.00
N MET A 426 -21.29 -19.30 -2.02
CA MET A 426 -21.96 -18.12 -2.54
C MET A 426 -23.28 -18.42 -3.26
N GLY A 427 -23.45 -19.63 -3.80
CA GLY A 427 -24.71 -20.12 -4.40
C GLY A 427 -24.88 -19.80 -5.89
N ASP A 428 -26.12 -20.04 -6.39
CA ASP A 428 -26.44 -20.11 -7.83
C ASP A 428 -26.27 -18.81 -8.62
N ASN A 429 -26.26 -17.66 -7.94
CA ASN A 429 -25.99 -16.35 -8.59
C ASN A 429 -24.50 -16.06 -8.80
N THR A 430 -23.61 -17.04 -8.47
CA THR A 430 -22.18 -16.91 -8.65
C THR A 430 -21.71 -17.70 -9.87
N LYS A 431 -21.04 -17.02 -10.80
CA LYS A 431 -20.56 -17.61 -12.06
C LYS A 431 -19.05 -17.54 -12.16
N LEU A 432 -18.41 -18.67 -12.49
CA LEU A 432 -16.99 -18.72 -12.86
C LEU A 432 -16.82 -18.33 -14.34
N ILE A 433 -15.92 -17.38 -14.60
CA ILE A 433 -15.48 -16.97 -15.92
C ILE A 433 -14.04 -17.43 -16.10
N SER A 434 -13.83 -18.56 -16.79
CA SER A 434 -12.50 -19.12 -17.07
C SER A 434 -11.86 -18.46 -18.29
N LYS A 435 -11.59 -17.15 -18.18
CA LYS A 435 -11.00 -16.34 -19.25
C LYS A 435 -9.80 -15.54 -18.73
N SER A 436 -8.87 -15.22 -19.64
CA SER A 436 -7.83 -14.22 -19.37
C SER A 436 -8.42 -12.81 -19.37
N LEU A 437 -7.74 -11.88 -18.71
CA LEU A 437 -8.18 -10.46 -18.65
C LEU A 437 -8.28 -9.80 -20.03
N ASP A 438 -7.46 -10.23 -20.96
CA ASP A 438 -7.46 -9.73 -22.34
C ASP A 438 -8.71 -10.15 -23.12
N SER A 439 -9.28 -11.31 -22.82
CA SER A 439 -10.42 -11.89 -23.53
C SER A 439 -11.78 -11.59 -22.90
N LEU A 440 -11.81 -10.80 -21.82
CA LEU A 440 -13.05 -10.41 -21.15
C LEU A 440 -13.90 -9.51 -22.05
N GLN A 441 -15.21 -9.69 -21.93
CA GLN A 441 -16.22 -8.89 -22.63
C GLN A 441 -17.37 -8.55 -21.68
N ILE A 442 -18.05 -7.43 -21.92
CA ILE A 442 -19.23 -7.04 -21.12
C ILE A 442 -20.29 -8.15 -21.08
N ALA A 443 -20.44 -8.88 -22.20
CA ALA A 443 -21.38 -10.01 -22.27
C ALA A 443 -21.12 -11.11 -21.24
N ASP A 444 -19.89 -11.25 -20.73
CA ASP A 444 -19.55 -12.23 -19.70
C ASP A 444 -20.21 -11.91 -18.35
N PHE A 445 -20.53 -10.66 -18.10
CA PHE A 445 -21.12 -10.13 -16.86
C PHE A 445 -22.63 -9.87 -16.95
N ILE A 446 -23.27 -10.30 -18.03
CA ILE A 446 -24.70 -10.23 -18.16
C ILE A 446 -25.31 -11.48 -17.53
N LYS A 447 -26.31 -11.28 -16.68
CA LYS A 447 -27.09 -12.38 -16.11
C LYS A 447 -27.88 -13.06 -17.26
N LEU A 448 -27.69 -14.36 -17.39
CA LEU A 448 -28.54 -15.17 -18.28
C LEU A 448 -29.94 -15.28 -17.73
#